data_6d7ad8b97d170b736f7144566c0c49e5
#
_entry.id   6d7ad8b97d170b736f7144566c0c49e5
#
_cell.length_a   1.000
_cell.length_b   1.000
_cell.length_c   1.000
_cell.angle_alpha   90.00
_cell.angle_beta   90.00
_cell.angle_gamma   90.00
#
_symmetry.space_group_name_H-M   'P 1'
#
loop_
_entity.id
_entity.type
_entity.pdbx_description
1 polymer ?
#
loop_
_entity_poly.entity_id
_entity_poly.type
_entity_poly.pdbx_seq_one_letter_code
_entity_poly.pdbx_strand_id
1 'polypeptide(L)'
;MKEGFCAGIGVVGGFITSLFGGWDAALITLVIFMGIDYFTGLIVAGVFHNSNKTENGSLESLAGWKGLCRKGVTLLIVLVGCRLDLVMGSNFIRDAVVIAFIANETISIVENAGLMGVPIPSVIVKAIEVLKKKAESEDKENE
;
A
#
# COMPACT_ATOMS: atom_id res chain seq x y z
N MET A 1 -31.17 15.37 -3.92
CA MET A 1 -30.53 14.32 -3.11
C MET A 1 -29.18 13.87 -3.67
N LYS A 2 -29.06 13.60 -4.95
CA LYS A 2 -27.78 13.18 -5.55
C LYS A 2 -26.67 14.24 -5.47
N GLU A 3 -27.02 15.50 -5.70
CA GLU A 3 -26.07 16.62 -5.66
C GLU A 3 -25.54 16.87 -4.23
N GLY A 4 -26.39 16.79 -3.21
CA GLY A 4 -25.98 16.93 -1.82
C GLY A 4 -25.09 15.77 -1.35
N PHE A 5 -25.35 14.56 -1.83
CA PHE A 5 -24.53 13.38 -1.54
C PHE A 5 -23.14 13.48 -2.19
N CYS A 6 -23.07 13.88 -3.47
CA CYS A 6 -21.81 14.12 -4.16
C CYS A 6 -20.99 15.25 -3.54
N ALA A 7 -21.67 16.36 -3.14
CA ALA A 7 -21.01 17.46 -2.43
C ALA A 7 -20.45 17.00 -1.08
N GLY A 8 -21.20 16.20 -0.32
CA GLY A 8 -20.73 15.62 0.94
C GLY A 8 -19.49 14.74 0.77
N ILE A 9 -19.48 13.87 -0.22
CA ILE A 9 -18.30 13.03 -0.54
C ILE A 9 -17.11 13.91 -0.93
N GLY A 10 -17.34 14.96 -1.73
CA GLY A 10 -16.27 15.88 -2.14
C GLY A 10 -15.63 16.61 -0.96
N VAL A 11 -16.44 17.09 -0.01
CA VAL A 11 -15.95 17.77 1.20
C VAL A 11 -15.15 16.81 2.08
N VAL A 12 -15.68 15.61 2.36
CA VAL A 12 -15.02 14.61 3.18
C VAL A 12 -13.73 14.14 2.49
N GLY A 13 -13.77 13.86 1.19
CA GLY A 13 -12.59 13.47 0.42
C GLY A 13 -11.52 14.56 0.39
N GLY A 14 -11.90 15.81 0.22
CA GLY A 14 -10.99 16.96 0.28
C GLY A 14 -10.35 17.13 1.65
N PHE A 15 -11.13 16.96 2.72
CA PHE A 15 -10.60 17.01 4.10
C PHE A 15 -9.59 15.87 4.34
N ILE A 16 -9.94 14.63 4.01
CA ILE A 16 -9.04 13.49 4.13
C ILE A 16 -7.75 13.71 3.34
N THR A 17 -7.86 14.18 2.09
CA THR A 17 -6.73 14.51 1.22
C THR A 17 -5.79 15.52 1.88
N SER A 18 -6.34 16.55 2.51
CA SER A 18 -5.53 17.58 3.18
C SER A 18 -4.75 17.04 4.38
N LEU A 19 -5.27 16.02 5.07
CA LEU A 19 -4.57 15.38 6.19
C LEU A 19 -3.31 14.65 5.74
N PHE A 20 -3.30 14.11 4.52
CA PHE A 20 -2.15 13.41 3.92
C PHE A 20 -1.18 14.35 3.18
N GLY A 21 -1.37 15.66 3.25
CA GLY A 21 -0.55 16.61 2.51
C GLY A 21 -0.84 16.67 1.01
N GLY A 22 -2.03 16.22 0.61
CA GLY A 22 -2.47 16.17 -0.78
C GLY A 22 -2.24 14.81 -1.46
N TRP A 23 -2.87 14.64 -2.61
CA TRP A 23 -2.68 13.47 -3.47
C TRP A 23 -1.50 13.71 -4.41
N ASP A 24 -0.38 13.07 -4.13
CA ASP A 24 0.75 13.03 -5.05
C ASP A 24 0.90 11.65 -5.71
N ALA A 25 1.83 11.54 -6.66
CA ALA A 25 2.08 10.30 -7.39
C ALA A 25 2.46 9.14 -6.47
N ALA A 26 3.21 9.39 -5.40
CA ALA A 26 3.65 8.34 -4.47
C ALA A 26 2.47 7.79 -3.67
N LEU A 27 1.63 8.65 -3.10
CA LEU A 27 0.44 8.21 -2.35
C LEU A 27 -0.57 7.49 -3.23
N ILE A 28 -0.81 8.01 -4.43
CA ILE A 28 -1.69 7.36 -5.43
C ILE A 28 -1.14 5.98 -5.80
N THR A 29 0.16 5.87 -6.04
CA THR A 29 0.81 4.59 -6.35
C THR A 29 0.65 3.60 -5.21
N LEU A 30 0.86 4.03 -3.96
CA LEU A 30 0.66 3.17 -2.80
C LEU A 30 -0.77 2.63 -2.74
N VAL A 31 -1.78 3.48 -2.89
CA VAL A 31 -3.20 3.08 -2.85
C VAL A 31 -3.53 2.11 -3.98
N ILE A 32 -3.03 2.36 -5.19
CA ILE A 32 -3.21 1.46 -6.35
C ILE A 32 -2.56 0.10 -6.06
N PHE A 33 -1.34 0.07 -5.55
CA PHE A 33 -0.62 -1.18 -5.26
C PHE A 33 -1.29 -1.97 -4.13
N MET A 34 -1.79 -1.30 -3.11
CA MET A 34 -2.60 -1.92 -2.07
C MET A 34 -3.84 -2.61 -2.64
N GLY A 35 -4.52 -1.95 -3.59
CA GLY A 35 -5.66 -2.53 -4.30
C GLY A 35 -5.28 -3.74 -5.14
N ILE A 36 -4.19 -3.65 -5.91
CA ILE A 36 -3.68 -4.76 -6.75
C ILE A 36 -3.26 -5.94 -5.87
N ASP A 37 -2.51 -5.69 -4.79
CA ASP A 37 -2.08 -6.75 -3.87
C ASP A 37 -3.29 -7.47 -3.25
N TYR A 38 -4.27 -6.72 -2.76
CA TYR A 38 -5.49 -7.30 -2.19
C TYR A 38 -6.24 -8.14 -3.22
N PHE A 39 -6.47 -7.61 -4.41
CA PHE A 39 -7.18 -8.28 -5.48
C PHE A 39 -6.45 -9.54 -5.98
N THR A 40 -5.14 -9.46 -6.22
CA THR A 40 -4.35 -10.63 -6.62
C THR A 40 -4.29 -11.69 -5.53
N GLY A 41 -4.24 -11.29 -4.26
CA GLY A 41 -4.35 -12.19 -3.11
C GLY A 41 -5.68 -12.93 -3.07
N LEU A 42 -6.79 -12.26 -3.38
CA LEU A 42 -8.10 -12.91 -3.50
C LEU A 42 -8.15 -13.93 -4.65
N ILE A 43 -7.52 -13.63 -5.78
CA ILE A 43 -7.42 -14.56 -6.92
C ILE A 43 -6.61 -15.80 -6.54
N VAL A 44 -5.44 -15.60 -5.88
CA VAL A 44 -4.61 -16.72 -5.40
C VAL A 44 -5.39 -17.65 -4.49
N ALA A 45 -6.18 -17.12 -3.57
CA ALA A 45 -6.98 -17.91 -2.65
C ALA A 45 -8.24 -18.49 -3.29
N GLY A 46 -9.00 -17.68 -4.05
CA GLY A 46 -10.32 -18.04 -4.57
C GLY A 46 -10.29 -18.85 -5.85
N VAL A 47 -9.31 -18.65 -6.72
CA VAL A 47 -9.20 -19.32 -8.02
C VAL A 47 -8.13 -20.42 -8.01
N PHE A 48 -6.93 -20.10 -7.53
CA PHE A 48 -5.80 -21.02 -7.51
C PHE A 48 -5.72 -21.89 -6.26
N HIS A 49 -6.42 -21.55 -5.19
CA HIS A 49 -6.38 -22.23 -3.89
C HIS A 49 -4.97 -22.46 -3.35
N ASN A 50 -4.07 -21.51 -3.58
CA ASN A 50 -2.65 -21.58 -3.29
C ASN A 50 -2.16 -20.42 -2.41
N SER A 51 -3.04 -19.83 -1.60
CA SER A 51 -2.70 -18.75 -0.70
C SER A 51 -1.79 -19.25 0.43
N ASN A 52 -0.70 -18.53 0.68
CA ASN A 52 0.16 -18.72 1.86
C ASN A 52 -0.36 -17.99 3.12
N LYS A 53 -1.46 -17.25 2.99
CA LYS A 53 -2.10 -16.46 4.07
C LYS A 53 -3.23 -17.22 4.76
N THR A 54 -3.60 -18.40 4.27
CA THR A 54 -4.65 -19.28 4.81
C THR A 54 -4.10 -20.68 5.03
N GLU A 55 -4.68 -21.45 5.97
CA GLU A 55 -4.15 -22.78 6.33
C GLU A 55 -4.24 -23.78 5.18
N ASN A 56 -5.31 -23.73 4.39
CA ASN A 56 -5.58 -24.66 3.29
C ASN A 56 -5.37 -24.06 1.89
N GLY A 57 -4.85 -22.83 1.79
CA GLY A 57 -4.66 -22.13 0.52
C GLY A 57 -5.93 -21.53 -0.08
N SER A 58 -7.09 -21.81 0.47
CA SER A 58 -8.40 -21.37 -0.04
C SER A 58 -8.80 -19.99 0.49
N LEU A 59 -9.83 -19.41 -0.14
CA LEU A 59 -10.39 -18.13 0.28
C LEU A 59 -11.09 -18.25 1.65
N GLU A 60 -10.65 -17.42 2.59
CA GLU A 60 -11.23 -17.28 3.92
C GLU A 60 -11.64 -15.84 4.18
N SER A 61 -12.88 -15.62 4.60
CA SER A 61 -13.42 -14.28 4.90
C SER A 61 -12.61 -13.55 5.97
N LEU A 62 -12.18 -14.29 7.01
CA LEU A 62 -11.38 -13.71 8.10
C LEU A 62 -10.00 -13.26 7.63
N ALA A 63 -9.33 -14.04 6.78
CA ALA A 63 -8.04 -13.68 6.21
C ALA A 63 -8.15 -12.43 5.30
N GLY A 64 -9.21 -12.37 4.48
CA GLY A 64 -9.51 -11.20 3.65
C GLY A 64 -9.77 -9.95 4.49
N TRP A 65 -10.55 -10.06 5.55
CA TRP A 65 -10.82 -8.96 6.48
C TRP A 65 -9.56 -8.47 7.21
N LYS A 66 -8.73 -9.39 7.70
CA LYS A 66 -7.44 -9.06 8.32
C LYS A 66 -6.52 -8.34 7.33
N GLY A 67 -6.48 -8.77 6.08
CA GLY A 67 -5.72 -8.10 5.01
C GLY A 67 -6.17 -6.66 4.80
N LEU A 68 -7.48 -6.44 4.73
CA LEU A 68 -8.06 -5.11 4.57
C LEU A 68 -7.76 -4.20 5.78
N CYS A 69 -7.88 -4.73 6.99
CA CYS A 69 -7.53 -4.01 8.22
C CYS A 69 -6.05 -3.59 8.24
N ARG A 70 -5.13 -4.47 7.84
CA ARG A 70 -3.70 -4.13 7.74
C ARG A 70 -3.46 -2.98 6.77
N LYS A 71 -4.12 -2.98 5.63
CA LYS A 71 -4.01 -1.88 4.65
C LYS A 71 -4.57 -0.58 5.20
N GLY A 72 -5.66 -0.62 5.96
CA GLY A 72 -6.17 0.54 6.69
C GLY A 72 -5.16 1.09 7.69
N VAL A 73 -4.53 0.22 8.49
CA VAL A 73 -3.47 0.61 9.44
C VAL A 73 -2.24 1.16 8.71
N THR A 74 -1.85 0.61 7.56
CA THR A 74 -0.77 1.16 6.73
C THR A 74 -1.03 2.61 6.35
N LEU A 75 -2.24 2.95 5.91
CA LEU A 75 -2.62 4.33 5.62
C LEU A 75 -2.58 5.22 6.87
N LEU A 76 -2.96 4.71 8.02
CA LEU A 76 -2.85 5.45 9.28
C LEU A 76 -1.38 5.73 9.65
N ILE A 77 -0.46 4.81 9.39
CA ILE A 77 0.98 5.04 9.59
C ILE A 77 1.51 6.12 8.62
N VAL A 78 1.08 6.13 7.38
CA VAL A 78 1.40 7.23 6.44
C VAL A 78 0.89 8.57 6.99
N LEU A 79 -0.33 8.61 7.52
CA LEU A 79 -0.88 9.80 8.15
C LEU A 79 -0.04 10.26 9.35
N VAL A 80 0.41 9.34 10.18
CA VAL A 80 1.34 9.64 11.29
C VAL A 80 2.62 10.28 10.76
N GLY A 81 3.20 9.73 9.69
CA GLY A 81 4.38 10.32 9.02
C GLY A 81 4.14 11.76 8.56
N CYS A 82 2.99 12.03 7.93
CA CYS A 82 2.58 13.38 7.53
C CYS A 82 2.49 14.35 8.71
N ARG A 83 1.92 13.88 9.82
CA ARG A 83 1.76 14.72 11.03
C ARG A 83 3.10 14.97 11.72
N LEU A 84 3.99 13.99 11.76
CA LEU A 84 5.34 14.15 12.30
C LEU A 84 6.15 15.17 11.48
N ASP A 85 6.09 15.12 10.16
CA ASP A 85 6.73 16.12 9.30
C ASP A 85 6.26 17.55 9.62
N LEU A 86 4.96 17.72 9.82
CA LEU A 86 4.40 19.04 10.19
C LEU A 86 4.88 19.53 11.55
N VAL A 87 4.95 18.64 12.54
CA VAL A 87 5.39 18.99 13.92
C VAL A 87 6.89 19.29 13.96
N MET A 88 7.68 18.52 13.21
CA MET A 88 9.15 18.64 13.18
C MET A 88 9.65 19.67 12.18
N GLY A 89 8.80 20.20 11.31
CA GLY A 89 9.20 21.08 10.21
C GLY A 89 10.04 20.36 9.15
N SER A 90 9.87 19.04 9.02
CA SER A 90 10.53 18.20 8.02
C SER A 90 9.61 17.87 6.86
N ASN A 91 10.12 17.20 5.84
CA ASN A 91 9.35 16.79 4.65
C ASN A 91 9.75 15.40 4.12
N PHE A 92 10.48 14.62 4.92
CA PHE A 92 11.04 13.33 4.48
C PHE A 92 10.38 12.11 5.13
N ILE A 93 9.78 12.24 6.33
CA ILE A 93 9.24 11.09 7.09
C ILE A 93 8.10 10.44 6.31
N ARG A 94 7.15 11.24 5.83
CA ARG A 94 6.05 10.76 5.00
C ARG A 94 6.55 10.03 3.76
N ASP A 95 7.49 10.62 3.05
CA ASP A 95 8.00 10.07 1.80
C ASP A 95 8.76 8.77 2.03
N ALA A 96 9.59 8.69 3.07
CA ALA A 96 10.27 7.46 3.47
C ALA A 96 9.28 6.34 3.81
N VAL A 97 8.24 6.64 4.58
CA VAL A 97 7.18 5.68 4.95
C VAL A 97 6.42 5.21 3.71
N VAL A 98 6.00 6.11 2.83
CA VAL A 98 5.28 5.76 1.59
C VAL A 98 6.14 4.88 0.68
N ILE A 99 7.41 5.21 0.48
CA ILE A 99 8.33 4.43 -0.35
C ILE A 99 8.54 3.03 0.22
N ALA A 100 8.73 2.92 1.53
CA ALA A 100 8.87 1.63 2.20
C ALA A 100 7.62 0.75 2.01
N PHE A 101 6.43 1.31 2.14
CA PHE A 101 5.19 0.58 1.91
C PHE A 101 4.97 0.25 0.43
N ILE A 102 5.32 1.12 -0.51
CA ILE A 102 5.28 0.80 -1.96
C ILE A 102 6.17 -0.41 -2.25
N ALA A 103 7.39 -0.44 -1.71
CA ALA A 103 8.29 -1.58 -1.87
C ALA A 103 7.66 -2.87 -1.32
N ASN A 104 7.06 -2.80 -0.13
CA ASN A 104 6.41 -3.95 0.50
C ASN A 104 5.19 -4.45 -0.31
N GLU A 105 4.33 -3.56 -0.78
CA GLU A 105 3.19 -3.92 -1.62
C GLU A 105 3.65 -4.53 -2.96
N THR A 106 4.72 -4.00 -3.56
CA THR A 106 5.30 -4.53 -4.80
C THR A 106 5.79 -5.96 -4.60
N ILE A 107 6.48 -6.25 -3.48
CA ILE A 107 6.93 -7.60 -3.14
C ILE A 107 5.74 -8.54 -3.02
N SER A 108 4.69 -8.13 -2.31
CA SER A 108 3.49 -8.93 -2.10
C SER A 108 2.77 -9.23 -3.43
N ILE A 109 2.67 -8.25 -4.34
CA ILE A 109 2.11 -8.44 -5.69
C ILE A 109 2.94 -9.46 -6.48
N VAL A 110 4.26 -9.36 -6.43
CA VAL A 110 5.16 -10.29 -7.12
C VAL A 110 5.05 -11.70 -6.55
N GLU A 111 4.94 -11.84 -5.23
CA GLU A 111 4.70 -13.12 -4.58
C GLU A 111 3.35 -13.73 -5.00
N ASN A 112 2.29 -12.94 -5.03
CA ASN A 112 0.99 -13.39 -5.51
C ASN A 112 1.06 -13.86 -6.97
N ALA A 113 1.72 -13.11 -7.85
CA ALA A 113 1.92 -13.49 -9.24
C ALA A 113 2.72 -14.80 -9.37
N GLY A 114 3.76 -14.97 -8.56
CA GLY A 114 4.55 -16.20 -8.49
C GLY A 114 3.72 -17.41 -8.07
N LEU A 115 2.82 -17.25 -7.07
CA LEU A 115 1.91 -18.30 -6.62
C LEU A 115 0.86 -18.69 -7.68
N MET A 116 0.59 -17.81 -8.63
CA MET A 116 -0.28 -18.09 -9.79
C MET A 116 0.52 -18.65 -11.01
N GLY A 117 1.83 -18.80 -10.91
CA GLY A 117 2.68 -19.25 -11.99
C GLY A 117 2.96 -18.20 -13.08
N VAL A 118 2.72 -16.92 -12.78
CA VAL A 118 3.02 -15.82 -13.71
C VAL A 118 4.53 -15.53 -13.67
N PRO A 119 5.24 -15.54 -14.81
CA PRO A 119 6.67 -15.20 -14.84
C PRO A 119 6.88 -13.72 -14.54
N ILE A 120 7.80 -13.42 -13.65
CA ILE A 120 8.11 -12.04 -13.26
C ILE A 120 9.30 -11.53 -14.10
N PRO A 121 9.13 -10.45 -14.87
CA PRO A 121 10.25 -9.85 -15.60
C PRO A 121 11.36 -9.38 -14.65
N SER A 122 12.62 -9.63 -15.02
CA SER A 122 13.79 -9.26 -14.20
C SER A 122 13.89 -7.76 -13.90
N VAL A 123 13.33 -6.94 -14.76
CA VAL A 123 13.21 -5.48 -14.56
C VAL A 123 12.40 -5.12 -13.31
N ILE A 124 11.31 -5.86 -13.03
CA ILE A 124 10.49 -5.66 -11.82
C ILE A 124 11.29 -6.06 -10.57
N VAL A 125 12.02 -7.18 -10.60
CA VAL A 125 12.87 -7.61 -9.48
C VAL A 125 13.92 -6.54 -9.17
N LYS A 126 14.58 -5.99 -10.19
CA LYS A 126 15.56 -4.90 -10.02
C LYS A 126 14.93 -3.63 -9.48
N ALA A 127 13.72 -3.28 -9.91
CA ALA A 127 13.00 -2.12 -9.40
C ALA A 127 12.71 -2.27 -7.89
N ILE A 128 12.33 -3.46 -7.44
CA ILE A 128 12.12 -3.76 -6.00
C ILE A 128 13.44 -3.55 -5.21
N GLU A 129 14.56 -4.02 -5.72
CA GLU A 129 15.86 -3.84 -5.06
C GLU A 129 16.23 -2.36 -4.93
N VAL A 130 15.96 -1.56 -5.96
CA VAL A 130 16.18 -0.11 -5.94
C VAL A 130 15.30 0.56 -4.89
N LEU A 131 14.01 0.21 -4.83
CA LEU A 131 13.07 0.75 -3.85
C LEU A 131 13.48 0.41 -2.42
N LYS A 132 13.91 -0.83 -2.16
CA LYS A 132 14.42 -1.23 -0.84
C LYS A 132 15.64 -0.41 -0.43
N LYS A 133 16.62 -0.28 -1.31
CA LYS A 133 17.82 0.53 -1.04
C LYS A 133 17.49 1.98 -0.76
N LYS A 134 16.53 2.55 -1.49
CA LYS A 134 16.10 3.93 -1.29
C LYS A 134 15.45 4.10 0.09
N ALA A 135 14.55 3.21 0.50
CA ALA A 135 13.95 3.23 1.83
C ALA A 135 15.00 3.13 2.94
N GLU A 136 15.97 2.21 2.81
CA GLU A 136 17.05 2.03 3.80
C GLU A 136 18.02 3.22 3.86
N SER A 137 18.27 3.94 2.75
CA SER A 137 19.14 5.11 2.74
C SER A 137 18.49 6.32 3.42
N GLU A 138 17.19 6.48 3.24
CA GLU A 138 16.43 7.55 3.92
C GLU A 138 16.36 7.32 5.44
N ASP A 139 16.32 6.07 5.90
CA ASP A 139 16.40 5.74 7.33
C ASP A 139 17.75 6.10 7.93
N LYS A 140 18.85 5.89 7.20
CA LYS A 140 20.23 6.15 7.68
C LYS A 140 20.66 7.61 7.66
N GLU A 141 20.12 8.43 6.78
CA GLU A 141 20.40 9.87 6.74
C GLU A 141 19.80 10.61 7.94
N ASN A 142 18.94 9.95 8.71
CA ASN A 142 18.17 10.53 9.81
C ASN A 142 18.56 9.98 11.20
N GLU A 143 19.57 9.11 11.29
CA GLU A 143 20.22 8.71 12.54
C GLU A 143 21.43 9.63 12.87
#